data_89a0325cd80ab28bb9396dd4f6edaf7b
#
_entry.id   89a0325cd80ab28bb9396dd4f6edaf7b
#
_cell.length_a   1.000
_cell.length_b   1.000
_cell.length_c   1.000
_cell.angle_alpha   90.00
_cell.angle_beta   90.00
_cell.angle_gamma   90.00
#
_symmetry.space_group_name_H-M   'P 1'
#
loop_
_entity.id
_entity.type
_entity.pdbx_description
1 polymer ?
#
loop_
_entity_poly.entity_id
_entity_poly.type
_entity_poly.pdbx_seq_one_letter_code
_entity_poly.pdbx_strand_id
1 'polypeptide(L)'
;MTITLSSMAKSRVALLIALLLAINPLEASALHSLDKYVNSKHLATPGLLILNPLDGQVVAQNSPDSLRVPASVLKLVSSTAALHFVGGERRYVTSIFTTESENTYLIKGSLDPWMSSNLTLAKKNGQKYLPSLITKANPENRKKITLYYTSLFEKDRYDLSLNLKRKGIKATFKKVDSAKAKQIAKEEKASLTSLPLSEMVKFVNLYSDNTLANRLAMAAAREIGFERTSKGLTQTFKLALEEIGVNSQGLKAKDGSGLDKGNRLSARTLVELLITIRENPKYQAIYEGLPVAGESGTLKKRFIKDGPEAIGKVKAKTGWLRNTVTLAGYAKSADKEYVFAIMADGINPTLSSRNKARAAMDRLIEAIVIGNH
;
A
#
# COMPACT_ATOMS: atom_id res chain seq x y z
N MET A 1 30.07 -4.28 -21.90
CA MET A 1 30.31 -2.91 -21.43
C MET A 1 29.53 -2.75 -20.11
N THR A 2 30.22 -2.99 -19.01
CA THR A 2 29.62 -3.14 -17.67
C THR A 2 29.60 -1.75 -17.02
N ILE A 3 28.39 -1.19 -16.80
CA ILE A 3 28.24 0.11 -16.12
C ILE A 3 28.25 -0.18 -14.60
N THR A 4 29.34 0.20 -13.97
CA THR A 4 29.51 0.22 -12.51
C THR A 4 28.69 1.39 -11.94
N LEU A 5 27.53 1.10 -11.36
CA LEU A 5 26.78 2.08 -10.57
C LEU A 5 27.51 2.37 -9.26
N SER A 6 27.74 3.65 -9.04
CA SER A 6 28.66 4.24 -8.09
C SER A 6 28.48 3.74 -6.64
N SER A 7 29.58 3.35 -6.03
CA SER A 7 29.76 2.98 -4.61
C SER A 7 29.40 4.09 -3.60
N MET A 8 29.11 5.29 -4.06
CA MET A 8 28.88 6.48 -3.20
C MET A 8 27.52 6.50 -2.49
N ALA A 9 26.48 5.90 -3.06
CA ALA A 9 25.16 5.84 -2.40
C ALA A 9 25.12 4.82 -1.26
N LYS A 10 25.84 3.70 -1.41
CA LYS A 10 25.94 2.65 -0.36
C LYS A 10 26.72 3.12 0.86
N SER A 11 27.67 4.04 0.68
CA SER A 11 28.54 4.54 1.76
C SER A 11 27.82 5.52 2.69
N ARG A 12 26.85 6.32 2.21
CA ARG A 12 26.19 7.33 3.05
C ARG A 12 25.14 6.75 4.00
N VAL A 13 24.39 5.74 3.59
CA VAL A 13 23.43 5.03 4.46
C VAL A 13 24.16 4.17 5.50
N ALA A 14 25.26 3.51 5.13
CA ALA A 14 26.08 2.73 6.06
C ALA A 14 26.84 3.62 7.08
N LEU A 15 27.25 4.82 6.69
CA LEU A 15 27.94 5.76 7.57
C LEU A 15 27.01 6.40 8.62
N LEU A 16 25.74 6.65 8.26
CA LEU A 16 24.71 7.15 9.18
C LEU A 16 24.36 6.16 10.30
N ILE A 17 24.50 4.87 10.05
CA ILE A 17 24.21 3.80 11.04
C ILE A 17 25.38 3.59 12.03
N ALA A 18 26.61 3.93 11.66
CA ALA A 18 27.78 3.71 12.52
C ALA A 18 28.02 4.81 13.57
N LEU A 19 27.33 5.96 13.51
CA LEU A 19 27.52 7.09 14.45
C LEU A 19 26.65 7.01 15.72
N LEU A 20 26.08 5.87 16.03
CA LEU A 20 24.98 5.66 17.01
C LEU A 20 25.45 5.42 18.47
N LEU A 21 26.65 5.83 18.91
CA LEU A 21 27.14 5.50 20.27
C LEU A 21 27.69 6.67 21.11
N ALA A 22 27.34 7.93 20.84
CA ALA A 22 27.66 9.03 21.77
C ALA A 22 26.39 9.78 22.18
N ILE A 23 25.77 9.38 23.28
CA ILE A 23 24.62 10.10 23.89
C ILE A 23 25.17 11.30 24.64
N ASN A 24 24.84 12.52 24.19
CA ASN A 24 25.12 13.77 24.91
C ASN A 24 24.19 13.88 26.13
N PRO A 25 24.66 14.33 27.33
CA PRO A 25 23.84 14.41 28.54
C PRO A 25 22.59 15.33 28.43
N LEU A 26 22.61 16.32 27.54
CA LEU A 26 21.44 17.13 27.20
C LEU A 26 20.36 16.33 26.43
N GLU A 27 20.77 15.33 25.65
CA GLU A 27 19.88 14.43 24.89
C GLU A 27 19.21 13.40 25.81
N ALA A 28 19.86 13.00 26.89
CA ALA A 28 19.31 12.08 27.89
C ALA A 28 18.08 12.67 28.60
N SER A 29 18.00 13.99 28.79
CA SER A 29 16.85 14.64 29.42
C SER A 29 15.61 14.70 28.49
N ALA A 30 15.83 14.88 27.22
CA ALA A 30 14.78 14.92 26.19
C ALA A 30 14.12 13.54 25.98
N LEU A 31 14.91 12.47 25.96
CA LEU A 31 14.43 11.08 25.94
C LEU A 31 13.50 10.76 27.12
N HIS A 32 13.76 11.29 28.33
CA HIS A 32 12.94 11.09 29.52
C HIS A 32 11.53 11.69 29.39
N SER A 33 11.35 12.77 28.63
CA SER A 33 10.05 13.45 28.50
C SER A 33 9.02 12.61 27.72
N LEU A 34 9.46 11.75 26.76
CA LEU A 34 8.61 10.90 25.94
C LEU A 34 8.35 9.52 26.52
N ASP A 35 9.10 9.09 27.55
CA ASP A 35 9.01 7.74 28.13
C ASP A 35 7.58 7.36 28.54
N LYS A 36 6.84 8.29 29.13
CA LYS A 36 5.43 8.08 29.53
C LYS A 36 4.50 7.76 28.36
N TYR A 37 4.82 8.24 27.16
CA TYR A 37 4.06 7.96 25.94
C TYR A 37 4.51 6.66 25.28
N VAL A 38 5.84 6.46 25.15
CA VAL A 38 6.45 5.27 24.56
C VAL A 38 6.08 4.01 25.33
N ASN A 39 6.12 4.10 26.68
CA ASN A 39 5.82 3.01 27.60
C ASN A 39 4.35 2.97 28.04
N SER A 40 3.46 3.62 27.27
CA SER A 40 2.02 3.60 27.57
C SER A 40 1.49 2.16 27.60
N LYS A 41 0.86 1.75 28.71
CA LYS A 41 0.21 0.45 28.86
C LYS A 41 -0.81 0.13 27.76
N HIS A 42 -1.29 1.14 27.04
CA HIS A 42 -2.24 0.99 25.96
C HIS A 42 -1.58 0.54 24.63
N LEU A 43 -0.26 0.64 24.52
CA LEU A 43 0.50 0.18 23.36
C LEU A 43 1.00 -1.27 23.50
N ALA A 44 0.77 -1.91 24.67
CA ALA A 44 1.37 -3.19 25.04
C ALA A 44 2.90 -3.10 24.95
N THR A 45 3.56 -3.98 24.18
CA THR A 45 4.99 -3.91 23.88
C THR A 45 5.18 -3.52 22.42
N PRO A 46 5.15 -2.21 22.05
CA PRO A 46 5.18 -1.81 20.65
C PRO A 46 6.56 -2.04 20.01
N GLY A 47 6.57 -2.25 18.69
CA GLY A 47 7.74 -1.93 17.88
C GLY A 47 7.63 -0.45 17.51
N LEU A 48 8.56 0.37 17.97
CA LEU A 48 8.49 1.83 17.82
C LEU A 48 9.86 2.41 17.48
N LEU A 49 9.89 3.32 16.51
CA LEU A 49 11.04 4.15 16.20
C LEU A 49 10.57 5.51 15.70
N ILE A 50 11.14 6.58 16.27
CA ILE A 50 10.98 7.97 15.82
C ILE A 50 12.37 8.57 15.74
N LEU A 51 12.71 9.17 14.61
CA LEU A 51 13.99 9.83 14.43
C LEU A 51 13.89 11.10 13.56
N ASN A 52 14.90 11.93 13.66
CA ASN A 52 15.15 13.02 12.75
C ASN A 52 15.96 12.49 11.55
N PRO A 53 15.42 12.50 10.32
CA PRO A 53 16.12 11.95 9.16
C PRO A 53 17.35 12.77 8.70
N LEU A 54 17.47 14.05 9.15
CA LEU A 54 18.57 14.93 8.73
C LEU A 54 19.91 14.57 9.38
N ASP A 55 19.86 14.17 10.66
CA ASP A 55 21.04 13.85 11.48
C ASP A 55 21.05 12.41 12.00
N GLY A 56 19.97 11.66 11.79
CA GLY A 56 19.79 10.28 12.26
C GLY A 56 19.51 10.18 13.76
N GLN A 57 19.32 11.32 14.47
CA GLN A 57 19.03 11.33 15.90
C GLN A 57 17.75 10.56 16.22
N VAL A 58 17.87 9.54 17.08
CA VAL A 58 16.74 8.79 17.60
C VAL A 58 16.07 9.58 18.72
N VAL A 59 14.84 10.00 18.49
CA VAL A 59 14.03 10.79 19.46
C VAL A 59 13.28 9.87 20.42
N ALA A 60 12.80 8.73 19.94
CA ALA A 60 12.14 7.73 20.77
C ALA A 60 12.22 6.34 20.12
N GLN A 61 12.40 5.31 20.93
CA GLN A 61 12.35 3.93 20.43
C GLN A 61 11.88 2.95 21.50
N ASN A 62 11.28 1.85 21.04
CA ASN A 62 11.00 0.67 21.85
C ASN A 62 11.00 -0.55 20.93
N SER A 63 11.94 -1.46 21.14
CA SER A 63 12.06 -2.72 20.38
C SER A 63 11.92 -2.52 18.84
N PRO A 64 12.67 -1.57 18.22
CA PRO A 64 12.46 -1.15 16.84
C PRO A 64 12.69 -2.27 15.83
N ASP A 65 13.50 -3.26 16.15
CA ASP A 65 13.86 -4.41 15.31
C ASP A 65 12.92 -5.62 15.50
N SER A 66 12.06 -5.57 16.52
CA SER A 66 11.11 -6.63 16.77
C SER A 66 10.09 -6.76 15.64
N LEU A 67 9.92 -7.99 15.15
CA LEU A 67 8.95 -8.30 14.10
C LEU A 67 7.52 -8.24 14.65
N ARG A 68 6.73 -7.33 14.13
CA ARG A 68 5.33 -7.09 14.52
C ARG A 68 4.38 -7.38 13.38
N VAL A 69 3.09 -7.52 13.70
CA VAL A 69 2.01 -7.56 12.71
C VAL A 69 1.79 -6.14 12.18
N PRO A 70 2.12 -5.85 10.91
CA PRO A 70 2.09 -4.47 10.39
C PRO A 70 0.68 -3.93 10.18
N ALA A 71 -0.32 -4.78 10.03
CA ALA A 71 -1.62 -4.37 9.51
C ALA A 71 -1.42 -3.56 8.20
N SER A 72 -2.25 -2.54 7.97
CA SER A 72 -2.23 -1.80 6.70
C SER A 72 -1.03 -0.88 6.47
N VAL A 73 -0.08 -0.74 7.41
CA VAL A 73 1.20 -0.06 7.10
C VAL A 73 2.07 -0.88 6.14
N LEU A 74 1.81 -2.20 5.99
CA LEU A 74 2.42 -3.04 4.94
C LEU A 74 2.17 -2.48 3.53
N LYS A 75 1.11 -1.71 3.33
CA LYS A 75 0.81 -1.06 2.04
C LYS A 75 1.89 -0.08 1.58
N LEU A 76 2.70 0.46 2.49
CA LEU A 76 3.89 1.24 2.13
C LEU A 76 4.88 0.37 1.34
N VAL A 77 5.16 -0.85 1.81
CA VAL A 77 6.04 -1.81 1.12
C VAL A 77 5.42 -2.26 -0.22
N SER A 78 4.13 -2.58 -0.24
CA SER A 78 3.43 -2.99 -1.47
C SER A 78 3.43 -1.89 -2.52
N SER A 79 3.23 -0.64 -2.11
CA SER A 79 3.26 0.55 -2.98
C SER A 79 4.65 0.80 -3.52
N THR A 80 5.67 0.67 -2.67
CA THR A 80 7.09 0.79 -3.08
C THR A 80 7.45 -0.28 -4.10
N ALA A 81 7.14 -1.54 -3.84
CA ALA A 81 7.41 -2.63 -4.78
C ALA A 81 6.70 -2.42 -6.14
N ALA A 82 5.44 -1.93 -6.12
CA ALA A 82 4.71 -1.63 -7.35
C ALA A 82 5.35 -0.49 -8.14
N LEU A 83 5.69 0.63 -7.50
CA LEU A 83 6.39 1.73 -8.16
C LEU A 83 7.79 1.33 -8.62
N HIS A 84 8.47 0.47 -7.85
CA HIS A 84 9.84 0.05 -8.13
C HIS A 84 9.95 -0.81 -9.40
N PHE A 85 9.13 -1.86 -9.48
CA PHE A 85 9.22 -2.85 -10.56
C PHE A 85 8.32 -2.53 -11.76
N VAL A 86 7.12 -1.99 -11.53
CA VAL A 86 6.15 -1.71 -12.60
C VAL A 86 6.28 -0.30 -13.17
N GLY A 87 6.63 0.68 -12.32
CA GLY A 87 6.75 2.08 -12.69
C GLY A 87 5.44 2.87 -12.53
N GLY A 88 5.58 4.16 -12.15
CA GLY A 88 4.45 5.05 -11.83
C GLY A 88 3.53 5.34 -13.01
N GLU A 89 4.07 5.44 -14.22
CA GLU A 89 3.33 5.82 -15.44
C GLU A 89 2.59 4.65 -16.10
N ARG A 90 2.79 3.42 -15.61
CA ARG A 90 2.14 2.23 -16.15
C ARG A 90 0.63 2.36 -16.11
N ARG A 91 0.00 2.13 -17.28
CA ARG A 91 -1.45 2.02 -17.45
C ARG A 91 -1.82 0.62 -17.93
N TYR A 92 -3.01 0.19 -17.62
CA TYR A 92 -3.55 -1.10 -18.00
C TYR A 92 -4.71 -0.90 -18.97
N VAL A 93 -4.74 -1.68 -20.05
CA VAL A 93 -5.78 -1.62 -21.07
C VAL A 93 -6.54 -2.93 -21.07
N THR A 94 -7.88 -2.85 -21.03
CA THR A 94 -8.76 -4.00 -21.21
C THR A 94 -9.74 -3.68 -22.34
N SER A 95 -9.69 -4.48 -23.40
CA SER A 95 -10.48 -4.29 -24.62
C SER A 95 -11.47 -5.44 -24.82
N ILE A 96 -12.53 -5.17 -25.56
CA ILE A 96 -13.49 -6.18 -26.02
C ILE A 96 -13.54 -6.20 -27.55
N PHE A 97 -13.52 -7.41 -28.11
CA PHE A 97 -13.52 -7.68 -29.54
C PHE A 97 -14.73 -8.55 -29.94
N THR A 98 -15.21 -8.39 -31.16
CA THR A 98 -16.03 -9.41 -31.82
C THR A 98 -15.16 -10.62 -32.20
N THR A 99 -15.82 -11.73 -32.49
CA THR A 99 -15.22 -12.94 -33.07
C THR A 99 -15.96 -13.31 -34.36
N GLU A 100 -15.53 -14.36 -35.04
CA GLU A 100 -16.25 -14.89 -36.22
C GLU A 100 -17.64 -15.45 -35.88
N SER A 101 -17.81 -15.93 -34.64
CA SER A 101 -19.06 -16.53 -34.19
C SER A 101 -20.00 -15.45 -33.66
N GLU A 102 -21.25 -15.46 -34.07
CA GLU A 102 -22.30 -14.57 -33.56
C GLU A 102 -22.43 -14.71 -32.03
N ASN A 103 -22.82 -13.61 -31.38
CA ASN A 103 -23.03 -13.53 -29.92
C ASN A 103 -21.83 -13.99 -29.09
N THR A 104 -20.64 -13.96 -29.69
CA THR A 104 -19.39 -14.40 -29.10
C THR A 104 -18.39 -13.24 -29.10
N TYR A 105 -17.84 -12.93 -27.94
CA TYR A 105 -16.93 -11.81 -27.77
C TYR A 105 -15.67 -12.26 -27.03
N LEU A 106 -14.57 -11.52 -27.24
CA LEU A 106 -13.32 -11.71 -26.52
C LEU A 106 -13.01 -10.48 -25.66
N ILE A 107 -12.84 -10.69 -24.36
CA ILE A 107 -12.24 -9.69 -23.44
C ILE A 107 -10.76 -9.94 -23.34
N LYS A 108 -9.95 -9.05 -23.93
CA LYS A 108 -8.50 -9.07 -23.79
C LYS A 108 -8.11 -8.23 -22.57
N GLY A 109 -7.99 -8.89 -21.42
CA GLY A 109 -7.63 -8.24 -20.15
C GLY A 109 -6.13 -8.09 -19.99
N SER A 110 -5.73 -7.26 -19.01
CA SER A 110 -4.33 -6.98 -18.64
C SER A 110 -4.04 -7.21 -17.15
N LEU A 111 -4.97 -7.82 -16.40
CA LEU A 111 -4.97 -7.83 -14.92
C LEU A 111 -4.94 -6.40 -14.36
N ASP A 112 -5.82 -5.54 -14.88
CA ASP A 112 -5.93 -4.13 -14.48
C ASP A 112 -6.32 -4.01 -13.00
N PRO A 113 -5.43 -3.46 -12.14
CA PRO A 113 -5.74 -3.27 -10.71
C PRO A 113 -6.91 -2.31 -10.47
N TRP A 114 -7.18 -1.39 -11.41
CA TRP A 114 -8.22 -0.34 -11.30
C TRP A 114 -9.57 -0.73 -11.89
N MET A 115 -9.76 -2.01 -12.20
CA MET A 115 -11.01 -2.52 -12.77
C MET A 115 -12.04 -2.87 -11.69
N SER A 116 -13.33 -2.64 -11.98
CA SER A 116 -14.45 -3.08 -11.13
C SER A 116 -15.65 -3.51 -11.98
N SER A 117 -16.34 -4.56 -11.55
CA SER A 117 -17.64 -4.95 -12.09
C SER A 117 -18.81 -4.47 -11.22
N ASN A 118 -18.55 -3.79 -10.12
CA ASN A 118 -19.54 -3.17 -9.24
C ASN A 118 -19.68 -1.69 -9.61
N LEU A 119 -20.86 -1.30 -10.11
CA LEU A 119 -21.11 0.07 -10.58
C LEU A 119 -21.00 1.12 -9.47
N THR A 120 -21.48 0.80 -8.26
CA THR A 120 -21.43 1.73 -7.12
C THR A 120 -19.99 2.00 -6.72
N LEU A 121 -19.16 0.96 -6.61
CA LEU A 121 -17.74 1.12 -6.32
C LEU A 121 -17.00 1.82 -7.45
N ALA A 122 -17.28 1.47 -8.71
CA ALA A 122 -16.67 2.11 -9.86
C ALA A 122 -16.94 3.62 -9.87
N LYS A 123 -18.20 4.03 -9.68
CA LYS A 123 -18.57 5.45 -9.59
C LYS A 123 -17.94 6.15 -8.39
N LYS A 124 -18.02 5.54 -7.19
CA LYS A 124 -17.47 6.11 -5.96
C LYS A 124 -15.97 6.34 -6.04
N ASN A 125 -15.24 5.40 -6.64
CA ASN A 125 -13.77 5.39 -6.64
C ASN A 125 -13.16 5.85 -7.98
N GLY A 126 -13.97 6.19 -9.00
CA GLY A 126 -13.49 6.51 -10.33
C GLY A 126 -12.87 5.33 -11.08
N GLN A 127 -13.21 4.08 -10.69
CA GLN A 127 -12.68 2.86 -11.30
C GLN A 127 -13.28 2.59 -12.67
N LYS A 128 -12.59 1.80 -13.50
CA LYS A 128 -13.09 1.39 -14.81
C LYS A 128 -14.15 0.30 -14.65
N TYR A 129 -15.32 0.52 -15.25
CA TYR A 129 -16.48 -0.37 -15.10
C TYR A 129 -16.49 -1.43 -16.20
N LEU A 130 -16.03 -2.63 -15.88
CA LEU A 130 -15.87 -3.76 -16.83
C LEU A 130 -17.16 -4.10 -17.60
N PRO A 131 -18.38 -4.14 -16.99
CA PRO A 131 -19.60 -4.44 -17.73
C PRO A 131 -19.96 -3.43 -18.83
N SER A 132 -19.38 -2.23 -18.85
CA SER A 132 -19.60 -1.27 -19.94
C SER A 132 -19.05 -1.77 -21.28
N LEU A 133 -18.00 -2.58 -21.27
CA LEU A 133 -17.45 -3.21 -22.47
C LEU A 133 -18.49 -4.14 -23.12
N ILE A 134 -19.20 -4.93 -22.30
CA ILE A 134 -20.25 -5.83 -22.82
C ILE A 134 -21.39 -5.04 -23.43
N THR A 135 -21.83 -3.95 -22.78
CA THR A 135 -22.90 -3.10 -23.32
C THR A 135 -22.54 -2.53 -24.69
N LYS A 136 -21.26 -2.13 -24.88
CA LYS A 136 -20.78 -1.60 -26.17
C LYS A 136 -20.64 -2.67 -27.25
N ALA A 137 -20.21 -3.88 -26.89
CA ALA A 137 -20.03 -4.98 -27.85
C ALA A 137 -21.33 -5.72 -28.18
N ASN A 138 -22.33 -5.64 -27.29
CA ASN A 138 -23.63 -6.29 -27.43
C ASN A 138 -24.77 -5.25 -27.42
N PRO A 139 -24.84 -4.33 -28.38
CA PRO A 139 -25.82 -3.23 -28.39
C PRO A 139 -27.26 -3.73 -28.50
N GLU A 140 -27.49 -4.84 -29.16
CA GLU A 140 -28.82 -5.49 -29.31
C GLU A 140 -29.25 -6.21 -28.03
N ASN A 141 -28.46 -6.19 -26.97
CA ASN A 141 -28.77 -6.81 -25.68
C ASN A 141 -29.13 -8.31 -25.81
N ARG A 142 -28.42 -9.04 -26.66
CA ARG A 142 -28.56 -10.47 -26.84
C ARG A 142 -28.49 -11.19 -25.51
N LYS A 143 -29.49 -12.05 -25.21
CA LYS A 143 -29.64 -12.67 -23.86
C LYS A 143 -28.81 -13.92 -23.63
N LYS A 144 -28.19 -14.49 -24.67
CA LYS A 144 -27.32 -15.64 -24.60
C LYS A 144 -26.01 -15.33 -25.34
N ILE A 145 -24.89 -15.23 -24.61
CA ILE A 145 -23.58 -14.85 -25.17
C ILE A 145 -22.46 -15.77 -24.68
N THR A 146 -21.40 -15.86 -25.46
CA THR A 146 -20.13 -16.49 -25.05
C THR A 146 -19.07 -15.42 -24.90
N LEU A 147 -18.33 -15.46 -23.78
CA LEU A 147 -17.25 -14.52 -23.47
C LEU A 147 -15.94 -15.31 -23.33
N TYR A 148 -15.10 -15.27 -24.35
CA TYR A 148 -13.71 -15.63 -24.23
C TYR A 148 -13.01 -14.53 -23.42
N TYR A 149 -12.02 -14.90 -22.60
CA TYR A 149 -11.25 -13.89 -21.87
C TYR A 149 -9.80 -14.35 -21.62
N THR A 150 -8.92 -13.37 -21.54
CA THR A 150 -7.52 -13.59 -21.12
C THR A 150 -7.36 -13.14 -19.67
N SER A 151 -6.38 -12.37 -19.36
CA SER A 151 -5.90 -11.89 -18.05
C SER A 151 -6.91 -10.99 -17.30
N LEU A 152 -7.93 -11.58 -16.68
CA LEU A 152 -8.84 -10.91 -15.71
C LEU A 152 -8.59 -11.46 -14.31
N PHE A 153 -8.76 -10.61 -13.29
CA PHE A 153 -8.86 -11.09 -11.91
C PHE A 153 -10.13 -11.92 -11.74
N GLU A 154 -10.05 -13.03 -11.00
CA GLU A 154 -11.19 -13.94 -10.78
C GLU A 154 -12.39 -13.21 -10.16
N LYS A 155 -12.14 -12.29 -9.24
CA LYS A 155 -13.20 -11.47 -8.65
C LYS A 155 -13.93 -10.62 -9.71
N ASP A 156 -13.21 -9.99 -10.62
CA ASP A 156 -13.81 -9.14 -11.66
C ASP A 156 -14.65 -9.99 -12.64
N ARG A 157 -14.14 -11.16 -13.02
CA ARG A 157 -14.87 -12.13 -13.84
C ARG A 157 -16.14 -12.61 -13.15
N TYR A 158 -16.04 -12.98 -11.86
CA TYR A 158 -17.18 -13.44 -11.06
C TYR A 158 -18.23 -12.33 -10.92
N ASP A 159 -17.83 -11.13 -10.51
CA ASP A 159 -18.73 -9.99 -10.36
C ASP A 159 -19.35 -9.59 -11.70
N LEU A 160 -18.62 -9.72 -12.84
CA LEU A 160 -19.16 -9.54 -14.17
C LEU A 160 -20.25 -10.56 -14.46
N SER A 161 -20.04 -11.83 -14.13
CA SER A 161 -21.06 -12.88 -14.34
C SER A 161 -22.35 -12.59 -13.56
N LEU A 162 -22.24 -12.13 -12.32
CA LEU A 162 -23.39 -11.73 -11.50
C LEU A 162 -24.10 -10.50 -12.09
N ASN A 163 -23.35 -9.51 -12.58
CA ASN A 163 -23.91 -8.33 -13.22
C ASN A 163 -24.73 -8.69 -14.46
N LEU A 164 -24.18 -9.55 -15.33
CA LEU A 164 -24.87 -10.00 -16.54
C LEU A 164 -26.12 -10.81 -16.21
N LYS A 165 -26.04 -11.72 -15.23
CA LYS A 165 -27.20 -12.49 -14.74
C LYS A 165 -28.35 -11.56 -14.27
N ARG A 166 -28.05 -10.49 -13.52
CA ARG A 166 -29.04 -9.50 -13.07
C ARG A 166 -29.70 -8.75 -14.24
N LYS A 167 -29.00 -8.62 -15.38
CA LYS A 167 -29.53 -8.02 -16.62
C LYS A 167 -30.27 -9.05 -17.52
N GLY A 168 -30.46 -10.28 -17.04
CA GLY A 168 -31.09 -11.36 -17.81
C GLY A 168 -30.21 -11.90 -18.94
N ILE A 169 -28.86 -11.67 -18.88
CA ILE A 169 -27.92 -12.16 -19.88
C ILE A 169 -27.26 -13.44 -19.34
N LYS A 170 -27.45 -14.56 -20.04
CA LYS A 170 -26.77 -15.83 -19.79
C LYS A 170 -25.43 -15.83 -20.53
N ALA A 171 -24.33 -15.64 -19.80
CA ALA A 171 -22.98 -15.60 -20.34
C ALA A 171 -22.21 -16.88 -20.01
N THR A 172 -21.60 -17.51 -21.03
CA THR A 172 -20.65 -18.61 -20.87
C THR A 172 -19.25 -18.06 -20.94
N PHE A 173 -18.45 -18.22 -19.88
CA PHE A 173 -17.08 -17.73 -19.80
C PHE A 173 -16.07 -18.82 -20.17
N LYS A 174 -15.14 -18.53 -21.09
CA LYS A 174 -14.08 -19.45 -21.53
C LYS A 174 -12.74 -18.72 -21.48
N LYS A 175 -11.85 -19.18 -20.59
CA LYS A 175 -10.47 -18.65 -20.54
C LYS A 175 -9.67 -19.16 -21.74
N VAL A 176 -8.89 -18.28 -22.35
CA VAL A 176 -7.99 -18.60 -23.46
C VAL A 176 -6.62 -17.98 -23.21
N ASP A 177 -5.60 -18.55 -23.83
CA ASP A 177 -4.24 -17.99 -23.86
C ASP A 177 -4.12 -16.83 -24.87
N SER A 178 -2.96 -16.20 -24.91
CA SER A 178 -2.69 -15.05 -25.79
C SER A 178 -2.67 -15.43 -27.26
N ALA A 179 -2.25 -16.65 -27.61
CA ALA A 179 -2.21 -17.13 -28.99
C ALA A 179 -3.63 -17.31 -29.54
N LYS A 180 -4.48 -18.01 -28.78
CA LYS A 180 -5.89 -18.20 -29.16
C LYS A 180 -6.63 -16.86 -29.18
N ALA A 181 -6.39 -15.98 -28.23
CA ALA A 181 -7.00 -14.65 -28.19
C ALA A 181 -6.64 -13.83 -29.45
N LYS A 182 -5.39 -13.88 -29.91
CA LYS A 182 -4.96 -13.21 -31.15
C LYS A 182 -5.64 -13.80 -32.38
N GLN A 183 -5.83 -15.13 -32.42
CA GLN A 183 -6.47 -15.82 -33.53
C GLN A 183 -7.95 -15.45 -33.66
N ILE A 184 -8.71 -15.38 -32.57
CA ILE A 184 -10.17 -15.20 -32.60
C ILE A 184 -10.62 -13.74 -32.57
N ALA A 185 -9.75 -12.80 -32.21
CA ALA A 185 -10.06 -11.38 -32.19
C ALA A 185 -10.29 -10.83 -33.60
N LYS A 186 -11.42 -10.16 -33.82
CA LYS A 186 -11.71 -9.45 -35.07
C LYS A 186 -11.71 -7.95 -34.83
N GLU A 187 -12.83 -7.31 -34.70
CA GLU A 187 -12.97 -5.88 -34.52
C GLU A 187 -12.98 -5.49 -33.04
N GLU A 188 -12.18 -4.53 -32.63
CA GLU A 188 -12.26 -3.93 -31.30
C GLU A 188 -13.48 -3.04 -31.20
N LYS A 189 -14.41 -3.37 -30.31
CA LYS A 189 -15.63 -2.61 -30.08
C LYS A 189 -15.48 -1.54 -29.02
N ALA A 190 -14.62 -1.75 -28.04
CA ALA A 190 -14.33 -0.80 -26.98
C ALA A 190 -13.09 -1.19 -26.18
N SER A 191 -12.50 -0.18 -25.54
CA SER A 191 -11.45 -0.36 -24.55
C SER A 191 -11.64 0.50 -23.30
N LEU A 192 -11.01 0.09 -22.21
CA LEU A 192 -10.92 0.83 -20.95
C LEU A 192 -9.45 0.93 -20.59
N THR A 193 -8.95 2.15 -20.37
CA THR A 193 -7.60 2.41 -19.92
C THR A 193 -7.63 2.88 -18.48
N SER A 194 -6.82 2.29 -17.62
CA SER A 194 -6.73 2.63 -16.19
C SER A 194 -6.11 4.03 -15.97
N LEU A 195 -6.16 4.50 -14.73
CA LEU A 195 -5.27 5.55 -14.24
C LEU A 195 -3.81 5.08 -14.31
N PRO A 196 -2.80 5.97 -14.28
CA PRO A 196 -1.43 5.58 -14.05
C PRO A 196 -1.28 4.93 -12.67
N LEU A 197 -0.30 4.04 -12.54
CA LEU A 197 -0.08 3.29 -11.30
C LEU A 197 0.22 4.21 -10.12
N SER A 198 0.88 5.35 -10.34
CA SER A 198 1.12 6.39 -9.33
C SER A 198 -0.18 6.89 -8.68
N GLU A 199 -1.24 7.13 -9.46
CA GLU A 199 -2.54 7.55 -8.92
C GLU A 199 -3.26 6.42 -8.16
N MET A 200 -3.08 5.17 -8.59
CA MET A 200 -3.57 4.01 -7.82
C MET A 200 -2.84 3.88 -6.47
N VAL A 201 -1.53 4.18 -6.43
CA VAL A 201 -0.72 4.20 -5.21
C VAL A 201 -1.18 5.31 -4.26
N LYS A 202 -1.48 6.51 -4.75
CA LYS A 202 -2.08 7.59 -3.94
C LYS A 202 -3.41 7.13 -3.33
N PHE A 203 -4.28 6.57 -4.14
CA PHE A 203 -5.60 6.09 -3.68
C PHE A 203 -5.47 4.98 -2.61
N VAL A 204 -4.60 4.00 -2.82
CA VAL A 204 -4.45 2.87 -1.88
C VAL A 204 -3.91 3.31 -0.53
N ASN A 205 -3.04 4.31 -0.49
CA ASN A 205 -2.52 4.83 0.76
C ASN A 205 -3.53 5.73 1.47
N LEU A 206 -4.25 6.59 0.75
CA LEU A 206 -5.26 7.52 1.30
C LEU A 206 -6.46 6.78 1.92
N TYR A 207 -7.01 5.80 1.20
CA TYR A 207 -8.23 5.09 1.59
C TYR A 207 -7.98 3.70 2.19
N SER A 208 -6.74 3.24 2.17
CA SER A 208 -6.34 1.94 2.69
C SER A 208 -7.05 0.75 2.01
N ASP A 209 -7.28 0.82 0.68
CA ASP A 209 -7.99 -0.22 -0.07
C ASP A 209 -7.20 -1.53 -0.12
N ASN A 210 -7.76 -2.62 0.47
CA ASN A 210 -7.10 -3.91 0.56
C ASN A 210 -7.03 -4.64 -0.79
N THR A 211 -8.09 -4.52 -1.59
CA THR A 211 -8.17 -5.20 -2.90
C THR A 211 -7.14 -4.61 -3.84
N LEU A 212 -7.08 -3.29 -3.91
CA LEU A 212 -6.10 -2.59 -4.74
C LEU A 212 -4.66 -2.87 -4.28
N ALA A 213 -4.38 -2.84 -2.96
CA ALA A 213 -3.06 -3.17 -2.42
C ALA A 213 -2.59 -4.57 -2.83
N ASN A 214 -3.46 -5.58 -2.72
CA ASN A 214 -3.15 -6.94 -3.16
C ASN A 214 -2.88 -7.01 -4.67
N ARG A 215 -3.67 -6.30 -5.48
CA ARG A 215 -3.48 -6.26 -6.94
C ARG A 215 -2.18 -5.58 -7.35
N LEU A 216 -1.80 -4.49 -6.67
CA LEU A 216 -0.52 -3.80 -6.89
C LEU A 216 0.66 -4.69 -6.50
N ALA A 217 0.59 -5.37 -5.35
CA ALA A 217 1.61 -6.34 -4.93
C ALA A 217 1.76 -7.49 -5.93
N MET A 218 0.64 -8.03 -6.42
CA MET A 218 0.63 -9.07 -7.45
C MET A 218 1.17 -8.58 -8.80
N ALA A 219 0.93 -7.31 -9.15
CA ALA A 219 1.49 -6.70 -10.36
C ALA A 219 3.01 -6.60 -10.27
N ALA A 220 3.54 -6.17 -9.11
CA ALA A 220 4.98 -6.13 -8.85
C ALA A 220 5.62 -7.54 -8.95
N ALA A 221 5.06 -8.54 -8.28
CA ALA A 221 5.55 -9.91 -8.34
C ALA A 221 5.58 -10.46 -9.77
N ARG A 222 4.52 -10.20 -10.54
CA ARG A 222 4.42 -10.64 -11.93
C ARG A 222 5.47 -9.97 -12.82
N GLU A 223 5.74 -8.70 -12.63
CA GLU A 223 6.70 -7.93 -13.46
C GLU A 223 8.10 -8.54 -13.39
N ILE A 224 8.49 -9.08 -12.23
CA ILE A 224 9.80 -9.71 -12.00
C ILE A 224 9.75 -11.26 -12.05
N GLY A 225 8.65 -11.84 -12.56
CA GLY A 225 8.53 -13.28 -12.77
C GLY A 225 8.29 -14.11 -11.51
N PHE A 226 7.96 -13.50 -10.37
CA PHE A 226 7.63 -14.23 -9.14
C PHE A 226 6.16 -14.66 -9.12
N GLU A 227 5.91 -15.79 -8.45
CA GLU A 227 4.55 -16.28 -8.25
C GLU A 227 3.71 -15.34 -7.38
N ARG A 228 2.40 -15.29 -7.65
CA ARG A 228 1.42 -14.53 -6.85
C ARG A 228 0.99 -15.28 -5.60
N THR A 229 1.95 -15.92 -4.94
CA THR A 229 1.81 -16.66 -3.67
C THR A 229 2.41 -15.83 -2.52
N SER A 230 2.16 -16.23 -1.28
CA SER A 230 2.79 -15.60 -0.10
C SER A 230 4.33 -15.69 -0.16
N LYS A 231 4.89 -16.76 -0.73
CA LYS A 231 6.34 -16.91 -0.92
C LYS A 231 6.85 -15.88 -1.94
N GLY A 232 6.20 -15.80 -3.10
CA GLY A 232 6.59 -14.85 -4.15
C GLY A 232 6.40 -13.39 -3.71
N LEU A 233 5.32 -13.06 -2.98
CA LEU A 233 5.15 -11.72 -2.41
C LEU A 233 6.24 -11.36 -1.39
N THR A 234 6.62 -12.30 -0.51
CA THR A 234 7.73 -12.10 0.43
C THR A 234 9.03 -11.82 -0.31
N GLN A 235 9.35 -12.60 -1.36
CA GLN A 235 10.53 -12.40 -2.20
C GLN A 235 10.49 -11.06 -2.92
N THR A 236 9.34 -10.70 -3.52
CA THR A 236 9.15 -9.41 -4.20
C THR A 236 9.40 -8.23 -3.27
N PHE A 237 8.86 -8.27 -2.06
CA PHE A 237 9.02 -7.17 -1.11
C PHE A 237 10.44 -7.06 -0.57
N LYS A 238 11.07 -8.19 -0.27
CA LYS A 238 12.49 -8.21 0.13
C LYS A 238 13.37 -7.63 -0.96
N LEU A 239 13.25 -8.11 -2.18
CA LEU A 239 14.03 -7.61 -3.30
C LEU A 239 13.84 -6.11 -3.51
N ALA A 240 12.59 -5.62 -3.49
CA ALA A 240 12.32 -4.19 -3.63
C ALA A 240 13.01 -3.34 -2.54
N LEU A 241 13.00 -3.81 -1.28
CA LEU A 241 13.63 -3.11 -0.17
C LEU A 241 15.16 -3.18 -0.25
N GLU A 242 15.72 -4.34 -0.57
CA GLU A 242 17.16 -4.56 -0.70
C GLU A 242 17.78 -3.72 -1.82
N GLU A 243 17.09 -3.61 -2.98
CA GLU A 243 17.56 -2.79 -4.11
C GLU A 243 17.58 -1.28 -3.81
N ILE A 244 16.81 -0.83 -2.81
CA ILE A 244 16.80 0.57 -2.36
C ILE A 244 17.56 0.77 -1.05
N GLY A 245 18.30 -0.22 -0.57
CA GLY A 245 19.14 -0.15 0.63
C GLY A 245 18.39 -0.19 1.96
N VAL A 246 17.12 -0.65 1.98
CA VAL A 246 16.29 -0.77 3.19
C VAL A 246 16.41 -2.18 3.77
N ASN A 247 16.58 -2.30 5.07
CA ASN A 247 16.69 -3.58 5.76
C ASN A 247 15.37 -4.38 5.67
N SER A 248 15.43 -5.56 5.05
CA SER A 248 14.31 -6.49 4.87
C SER A 248 14.31 -7.67 5.84
N GLN A 249 15.21 -7.70 6.83
CA GLN A 249 15.40 -8.85 7.71
C GLN A 249 14.11 -9.24 8.42
N GLY A 250 13.78 -10.53 8.36
CA GLY A 250 12.60 -11.08 9.02
C GLY A 250 11.26 -10.73 8.37
N LEU A 251 11.23 -9.89 7.31
CA LEU A 251 10.00 -9.58 6.59
C LEU A 251 9.33 -10.86 6.09
N LYS A 252 8.00 -10.96 6.35
CA LYS A 252 7.11 -11.99 5.82
C LYS A 252 5.84 -11.32 5.29
N ALA A 253 5.48 -11.60 4.04
CA ALA A 253 4.26 -11.13 3.41
C ALA A 253 3.35 -12.31 3.05
N LYS A 254 2.19 -12.39 3.69
CA LYS A 254 1.12 -13.34 3.36
C LYS A 254 0.15 -12.76 2.33
N ASP A 255 0.01 -11.44 2.34
CA ASP A 255 -0.76 -10.66 1.39
C ASP A 255 -0.10 -9.29 1.14
N GLY A 256 -0.62 -8.52 0.19
CA GLY A 256 -0.14 -7.16 -0.11
C GLY A 256 -0.84 -6.07 0.71
N SER A 257 -1.89 -6.39 1.45
CA SER A 257 -2.73 -5.42 2.15
C SER A 257 -2.41 -5.26 3.64
N GLY A 258 -1.76 -6.27 4.24
CA GLY A 258 -1.50 -6.34 5.67
C GLY A 258 -2.68 -6.92 6.47
N LEU A 259 -3.68 -7.53 5.82
CA LEU A 259 -4.85 -8.09 6.48
C LEU A 259 -4.54 -9.42 7.18
N ASP A 260 -3.64 -10.21 6.62
CA ASP A 260 -3.23 -11.50 7.19
C ASP A 260 -2.36 -11.27 8.43
N LYS A 261 -2.70 -11.95 9.53
CA LYS A 261 -1.96 -11.87 10.80
C LYS A 261 -0.57 -12.52 10.75
N GLY A 262 -0.26 -13.28 9.71
CA GLY A 262 1.05 -13.87 9.47
C GLY A 262 2.07 -12.92 8.85
N ASN A 263 1.66 -11.72 8.44
CA ASN A 263 2.59 -10.68 8.00
C ASN A 263 3.51 -10.27 9.15
N ARG A 264 4.80 -10.02 8.84
CA ARG A 264 5.80 -9.55 9.81
C ARG A 264 6.67 -8.47 9.19
N LEU A 265 6.90 -7.42 9.99
CA LEU A 265 7.75 -6.28 9.62
C LEU A 265 8.26 -5.61 10.90
N SER A 266 9.41 -4.95 10.85
CA SER A 266 9.95 -4.16 11.98
C SER A 266 9.63 -2.66 11.83
N ALA A 267 9.66 -1.92 12.95
CA ALA A 267 9.52 -0.46 12.92
C ALA A 267 10.71 0.18 12.22
N ARG A 268 11.92 -0.36 12.40
CA ARG A 268 13.14 0.10 11.72
C ARG A 268 12.98 0.01 10.20
N THR A 269 12.57 -1.15 9.66
CA THR A 269 12.33 -1.30 8.21
C THR A 269 11.36 -0.24 7.67
N LEU A 270 10.29 0.07 8.42
CA LEU A 270 9.33 1.09 8.00
C LEU A 270 9.92 2.50 8.01
N VAL A 271 10.71 2.85 9.02
CA VAL A 271 11.36 4.17 9.13
C VAL A 271 12.39 4.35 8.02
N GLU A 272 13.26 3.37 7.78
CA GLU A 272 14.21 3.39 6.66
C GLU A 272 13.50 3.53 5.31
N LEU A 273 12.41 2.78 5.11
CA LEU A 273 11.59 2.89 3.91
C LEU A 273 10.97 4.28 3.75
N LEU A 274 10.44 4.87 4.82
CA LEU A 274 9.87 6.21 4.79
C LEU A 274 10.90 7.29 4.46
N ILE A 275 12.13 7.18 4.98
CA ILE A 275 13.23 8.07 4.59
C ILE A 275 13.47 7.97 3.08
N THR A 276 13.63 6.76 2.55
CA THR A 276 13.80 6.54 1.11
C THR A 276 12.63 7.06 0.27
N ILE A 277 11.38 6.89 0.73
CA ILE A 277 10.18 7.43 0.07
C ILE A 277 10.25 8.96 -0.03
N ARG A 278 10.74 9.62 1.01
CA ARG A 278 10.81 11.09 1.08
C ARG A 278 11.90 11.67 0.19
N GLU A 279 13.01 10.99 0.09
CA GLU A 279 14.21 11.45 -0.65
C GLU A 279 14.18 11.12 -2.14
N ASN A 280 13.47 10.06 -2.56
CA ASN A 280 13.50 9.57 -3.93
C ASN A 280 12.19 9.91 -4.69
N PRO A 281 12.27 10.76 -5.73
CA PRO A 281 11.11 11.17 -6.54
C PRO A 281 10.31 10.00 -7.14
N LYS A 282 10.93 8.85 -7.36
CA LYS A 282 10.27 7.63 -7.85
C LYS A 282 9.11 7.21 -6.94
N TYR A 283 9.20 7.48 -5.63
CA TYR A 283 8.22 7.08 -4.62
C TYR A 283 7.35 8.23 -4.12
N GLN A 284 7.46 9.42 -4.70
CA GLN A 284 6.72 10.62 -4.30
C GLN A 284 5.20 10.39 -4.22
N ALA A 285 4.64 9.56 -5.09
CA ALA A 285 3.21 9.21 -5.06
C ALA A 285 2.77 8.54 -3.74
N ILE A 286 3.67 7.85 -3.03
CA ILE A 286 3.37 7.29 -1.71
C ILE A 286 3.22 8.42 -0.69
N TYR A 287 4.19 9.34 -0.63
CA TYR A 287 4.17 10.48 0.28
C TYR A 287 2.94 11.38 0.05
N GLU A 288 2.62 11.67 -1.21
CA GLU A 288 1.44 12.47 -1.58
C GLU A 288 0.11 11.78 -1.24
N GLY A 289 0.08 10.46 -1.33
CA GLY A 289 -1.10 9.64 -1.03
C GLY A 289 -1.33 9.36 0.46
N LEU A 290 -0.42 9.79 1.37
CA LEU A 290 -0.64 9.59 2.79
C LEU A 290 -1.78 10.48 3.32
N PRO A 291 -2.67 9.93 4.17
CA PRO A 291 -3.64 10.72 4.92
C PRO A 291 -2.99 11.80 5.77
N VAL A 292 -3.67 12.94 5.91
CA VAL A 292 -3.27 14.05 6.78
C VAL A 292 -4.15 14.07 8.03
N ALA A 293 -3.53 14.23 9.19
CA ALA A 293 -4.20 14.28 10.49
C ALA A 293 -5.30 15.35 10.52
N GLY A 294 -6.50 14.96 10.92
CA GLY A 294 -7.68 15.84 11.00
C GLY A 294 -8.31 16.23 9.67
N GLU A 295 -7.65 15.98 8.51
CA GLU A 295 -8.05 16.55 7.22
C GLU A 295 -8.52 15.50 6.21
N SER A 296 -7.75 14.42 6.00
CA SER A 296 -7.99 13.53 4.87
C SER A 296 -7.90 12.04 5.19
N GLY A 297 -8.44 11.22 4.27
CA GLY A 297 -8.34 9.77 4.26
C GLY A 297 -8.68 9.11 5.59
N THR A 298 -7.86 8.14 5.97
CA THR A 298 -8.06 7.38 7.23
C THR A 298 -7.68 8.15 8.49
N LEU A 299 -7.06 9.33 8.37
CA LEU A 299 -6.74 10.23 9.48
C LEU A 299 -7.74 11.40 9.67
N LYS A 300 -8.75 11.53 8.80
CA LYS A 300 -9.71 12.64 8.83
C LYS A 300 -10.39 12.84 10.21
N LYS A 301 -10.57 11.77 10.98
CA LYS A 301 -11.21 11.80 12.31
C LYS A 301 -10.22 11.42 13.43
N ARG A 302 -8.92 11.44 13.16
CA ARG A 302 -7.87 11.20 14.16
C ARG A 302 -7.22 12.52 14.58
N PHE A 303 -6.56 12.50 15.71
CA PHE A 303 -5.91 13.64 16.36
C PHE A 303 -6.87 14.72 16.91
N ILE A 304 -8.12 14.77 16.49
CA ILE A 304 -9.10 15.82 16.90
C ILE A 304 -9.18 16.00 18.41
N LYS A 305 -9.17 14.91 19.19
CA LYS A 305 -9.28 14.93 20.66
C LYS A 305 -7.95 14.67 21.35
N ASP A 306 -7.16 13.76 20.84
CA ASP A 306 -6.00 13.21 21.52
C ASP A 306 -4.67 13.69 20.90
N GLY A 307 -4.69 14.79 20.15
CA GLY A 307 -3.51 15.36 19.51
C GLY A 307 -3.83 16.56 18.61
N PRO A 308 -4.62 17.56 19.07
CA PRO A 308 -5.11 18.66 18.22
C PRO A 308 -4.00 19.49 17.59
N GLU A 309 -2.86 19.66 18.25
CA GLU A 309 -1.71 20.39 17.72
C GLU A 309 -1.01 19.69 16.52
N ALA A 310 -1.31 18.40 16.31
CA ALA A 310 -0.80 17.62 15.20
C ALA A 310 -1.69 17.67 13.94
N ILE A 311 -2.87 18.33 14.00
CA ILE A 311 -3.76 18.51 12.85
C ILE A 311 -3.03 19.26 11.73
N GLY A 312 -3.09 18.75 10.50
CA GLY A 312 -2.40 19.29 9.33
C GLY A 312 -0.88 19.03 9.30
N LYS A 313 -0.26 18.61 10.41
CA LYS A 313 1.19 18.46 10.56
C LYS A 313 1.67 17.01 10.47
N VAL A 314 0.77 16.03 10.44
CA VAL A 314 1.10 14.60 10.37
C VAL A 314 0.55 13.99 9.10
N LYS A 315 1.44 13.35 8.33
CA LYS A 315 1.10 12.53 7.17
C LYS A 315 1.46 11.09 7.46
N ALA A 316 0.47 10.19 7.59
CA ALA A 316 0.79 8.83 7.99
C ALA A 316 -0.20 7.78 7.47
N LYS A 317 0.33 6.57 7.22
CA LYS A 317 -0.45 5.38 6.96
C LYS A 317 -0.92 4.77 8.27
N THR A 318 -2.21 4.49 8.37
CA THR A 318 -2.82 3.79 9.51
C THR A 318 -2.91 2.29 9.26
N GLY A 319 -2.86 1.49 10.32
CA GLY A 319 -3.21 0.08 10.28
C GLY A 319 -4.12 -0.33 11.44
N TRP A 320 -5.01 -1.29 11.17
CA TRP A 320 -6.01 -1.73 12.12
C TRP A 320 -6.42 -3.18 11.88
N LEU A 321 -6.20 -4.04 12.89
CA LEU A 321 -6.74 -5.39 12.98
C LEU A 321 -7.39 -5.61 14.36
N ARG A 322 -7.89 -6.81 14.63
CA ARG A 322 -8.61 -7.10 15.87
C ARG A 322 -7.79 -6.80 17.14
N ASN A 323 -6.49 -7.09 17.12
CA ASN A 323 -5.56 -6.92 18.24
C ASN A 323 -4.32 -6.09 17.88
N THR A 324 -4.40 -5.29 16.80
CA THR A 324 -3.26 -4.54 16.27
C THR A 324 -3.71 -3.14 15.86
N VAL A 325 -2.95 -2.14 16.29
CA VAL A 325 -3.05 -0.74 15.79
C VAL A 325 -1.65 -0.30 15.38
N THR A 326 -1.54 0.31 14.20
CA THR A 326 -0.25 0.79 13.68
C THR A 326 -0.40 2.16 13.06
N LEU A 327 0.68 2.93 13.07
CA LEU A 327 0.78 4.25 12.46
C LEU A 327 2.23 4.46 12.02
N ALA A 328 2.46 4.85 10.76
CA ALA A 328 3.80 5.09 10.24
C ALA A 328 3.78 6.23 9.22
N GLY A 329 4.71 7.16 9.30
CA GLY A 329 4.74 8.34 8.45
C GLY A 329 5.65 9.44 8.94
N TYR A 330 5.20 10.68 8.78
CA TYR A 330 5.96 11.90 9.00
C TYR A 330 5.20 12.83 9.95
N ALA A 331 5.94 13.51 10.84
CA ALA A 331 5.42 14.51 11.78
C ALA A 331 6.25 15.79 11.66
N LYS A 332 5.63 16.90 11.29
CA LYS A 332 6.29 18.20 11.16
C LYS A 332 6.24 18.96 12.48
N SER A 333 7.40 19.40 12.99
CA SER A 333 7.56 20.25 14.16
C SER A 333 8.43 21.45 13.78
N ALA A 334 7.86 22.65 13.78
CA ALA A 334 8.50 23.86 13.29
C ALA A 334 9.12 23.65 11.89
N ASP A 335 10.45 23.72 11.78
CA ASP A 335 11.22 23.53 10.56
C ASP A 335 11.70 22.09 10.33
N LYS A 336 11.48 21.19 11.30
CA LYS A 336 11.91 19.77 11.23
C LYS A 336 10.76 18.86 10.82
N GLU A 337 11.09 17.79 10.08
CA GLU A 337 10.15 16.70 9.75
C GLU A 337 10.72 15.38 10.30
N TYR A 338 10.06 14.83 11.31
CA TYR A 338 10.42 13.56 11.92
C TYR A 338 9.78 12.41 11.17
N VAL A 339 10.49 11.28 11.11
CA VAL A 339 9.99 10.02 10.53
C VAL A 339 9.69 9.05 11.66
N PHE A 340 8.55 8.37 11.58
CA PHE A 340 8.13 7.49 12.65
C PHE A 340 7.40 6.23 12.18
N ALA A 341 7.52 5.15 12.96
CA ALA A 341 6.69 3.96 12.89
C ALA A 341 6.33 3.46 14.29
N ILE A 342 5.05 3.21 14.54
CA ILE A 342 4.52 2.67 15.79
C ILE A 342 3.65 1.47 15.45
N MET A 343 4.04 0.27 15.92
CA MET A 343 3.30 -0.97 15.71
C MET A 343 2.97 -1.62 17.05
N ALA A 344 1.74 -1.44 17.51
CA ALA A 344 1.20 -2.08 18.72
C ALA A 344 0.36 -3.28 18.31
N ASP A 345 0.94 -4.47 18.41
CA ASP A 345 0.26 -5.76 18.27
C ASP A 345 0.16 -6.46 19.65
N GLY A 346 -0.75 -7.41 19.79
CA GLY A 346 -0.98 -8.05 21.08
C GLY A 346 -1.85 -7.24 22.06
N ILE A 347 -2.45 -6.11 21.62
CA ILE A 347 -3.44 -5.41 22.41
C ILE A 347 -4.72 -6.24 22.60
N ASN A 348 -5.41 -6.01 23.72
CA ASN A 348 -6.70 -6.66 23.98
C ASN A 348 -7.66 -6.39 22.78
N PRO A 349 -8.34 -7.43 22.23
CA PRO A 349 -9.10 -7.34 20.98
C PRO A 349 -10.48 -6.64 21.13
N THR A 350 -10.62 -5.69 22.07
CA THR A 350 -11.82 -4.87 22.21
C THR A 350 -11.72 -3.57 21.43
N LEU A 351 -12.85 -2.99 21.06
CA LEU A 351 -12.89 -1.67 20.42
C LEU A 351 -12.30 -0.58 21.34
N SER A 352 -12.62 -0.66 22.65
CA SER A 352 -12.10 0.27 23.66
C SER A 352 -10.57 0.25 23.73
N SER A 353 -9.96 -0.93 23.82
CA SER A 353 -8.49 -1.06 23.89
C SER A 353 -7.80 -0.52 22.65
N ARG A 354 -8.35 -0.82 21.46
CA ARG A 354 -7.83 -0.27 20.20
C ARG A 354 -7.97 1.27 20.14
N ASN A 355 -9.07 1.84 20.60
CA ASN A 355 -9.24 3.29 20.65
C ASN A 355 -8.26 3.93 21.65
N LYS A 356 -8.01 3.32 22.81
CA LYS A 356 -6.99 3.77 23.78
C LYS A 356 -5.58 3.71 23.17
N ALA A 357 -5.25 2.67 22.42
CA ALA A 357 -3.98 2.56 21.70
C ALA A 357 -3.83 3.68 20.65
N ARG A 358 -4.89 3.95 19.87
CA ARG A 358 -4.88 5.08 18.91
C ARG A 358 -4.65 6.41 19.59
N ALA A 359 -5.38 6.67 20.67
CA ALA A 359 -5.23 7.90 21.46
C ALA A 359 -3.81 8.04 22.06
N ALA A 360 -3.20 6.93 22.50
CA ALA A 360 -1.82 6.95 22.97
C ALA A 360 -0.82 7.29 21.86
N MET A 361 -1.02 6.75 20.66
CA MET A 361 -0.21 7.10 19.48
C MET A 361 -0.38 8.57 19.10
N ASP A 362 -1.62 9.07 19.10
CA ASP A 362 -1.92 10.46 18.72
C ASP A 362 -1.23 11.44 19.67
N ARG A 363 -1.30 11.19 20.99
CA ARG A 363 -0.60 11.99 22.02
C ARG A 363 0.93 11.92 21.91
N LEU A 364 1.49 10.74 21.60
CA LEU A 364 2.94 10.63 21.40
C LEU A 364 3.39 11.48 20.21
N ILE A 365 2.69 11.39 19.09
CA ILE A 365 3.06 12.15 17.89
C ILE A 365 2.79 13.64 18.06
N GLU A 366 1.76 14.03 18.81
CA GLU A 366 1.56 15.43 19.19
C GLU A 366 2.73 15.98 20.02
N ALA A 367 3.23 15.21 20.99
CA ALA A 367 4.40 15.61 21.77
C ALA A 367 5.64 15.87 20.89
N ILE A 368 5.84 15.08 19.82
CA ILE A 368 6.88 15.34 18.81
C ILE A 368 6.60 16.66 18.06
N VAL A 369 5.35 16.86 17.63
CA VAL A 369 4.96 18.06 16.84
C VAL A 369 5.15 19.35 17.61
N ILE A 370 4.87 19.37 18.93
CA ILE A 370 5.02 20.58 19.79
C ILE A 370 6.44 20.75 20.32
N GLY A 371 7.34 19.82 20.04
CA GLY A 371 8.75 19.93 20.45
C GLY A 371 9.01 19.60 21.93
N ASN A 372 8.12 18.87 22.59
CA ASN A 372 8.30 18.41 23.97
C ASN A 372 9.23 17.18 24.03
N HIS A 373 10.46 17.32 23.52
CA HIS A 373 11.47 16.27 23.51
C HIS A 373 12.90 16.82 23.59
#